data_f16e79a9dae0688596488fb269a56222
#
_entry.id   f16e79a9dae0688596488fb269a56222
#
_cell.length_a   1.000
_cell.length_b   1.000
_cell.length_c   1.000
_cell.angle_alpha   90.00
_cell.angle_beta   90.00
_cell.angle_gamma   90.00
#
_symmetry.space_group_name_H-M   'P 1'
#
loop_
_entity.id
_entity.type
_entity.pdbx_description
1 polymer ?
#
loop_
_entity_poly.entity_id
_entity_poly.type
_entity_poly.pdbx_seq_one_letter_code
_entity_poly.pdbx_strand_id
1 'polypeptide(L)'
;MSLCKLDQNITRESSCGYSLPEIVDIYLANFEDVTGLTINTGETGCESITSVPTGITWYHIEPAKNSASFTDELVVNDTNGSKYRTHTLTFNTIGNYTACMHLALDQLSLGKFVAIIKTAEGSFLMLGRKTGLEASTAALNGGTDNNGMQIVLAANTTESAVPVADFKFNA
;
A
#
# COMPACT_ATOMS: atom_id res chain seq x y z
N MET A 1 23.14 12.15 -2.86
CA MET A 1 21.98 12.73 -2.13
C MET A 1 22.14 12.43 -0.65
N SER A 2 22.03 13.42 0.20
CA SER A 2 22.12 13.23 1.66
C SER A 2 20.71 13.13 2.25
N LEU A 3 20.34 11.98 2.77
CA LEU A 3 19.06 11.77 3.45
C LEU A 3 18.92 12.52 4.79
N CYS A 4 20.00 13.18 5.23
CA CYS A 4 20.00 13.92 6.49
C CYS A 4 19.76 15.42 6.33
N LYS A 5 19.60 15.89 5.11
CA LYS A 5 19.34 17.29 4.79
C LYS A 5 18.22 17.41 3.76
N LEU A 6 17.34 18.37 3.96
CA LEU A 6 16.34 18.72 2.97
C LEU A 6 17.03 19.51 1.85
N ASP A 7 16.82 19.09 0.60
CA ASP A 7 17.42 19.69 -0.60
C ASP A 7 16.38 20.14 -1.65
N GLN A 8 15.09 20.07 -1.31
CA GLN A 8 13.99 20.47 -2.18
C GLN A 8 12.92 21.26 -1.42
N ASN A 9 12.17 22.05 -2.16
CA ASN A 9 11.02 22.77 -1.62
C ASN A 9 9.84 21.80 -1.45
N ILE A 10 9.13 21.94 -0.34
CA ILE A 10 7.85 21.27 -0.13
C ILE A 10 6.76 22.33 -0.29
N THR A 11 6.08 22.29 -1.42
CA THR A 11 5.06 23.30 -1.77
C THR A 11 3.67 22.70 -1.65
N ARG A 12 2.71 23.51 -1.30
CA ARG A 12 1.31 23.13 -1.32
C ARG A 12 0.78 23.22 -2.74
N GLU A 13 0.20 22.14 -3.24
CA GLU A 13 -0.62 22.22 -4.43
C GLU A 13 -1.89 23.01 -4.12
N SER A 14 -2.08 24.09 -4.84
CA SER A 14 -3.34 24.84 -4.82
C SER A 14 -4.17 24.39 -6.02
N SER A 15 -5.28 23.73 -5.77
CA SER A 15 -6.25 23.46 -6.82
C SER A 15 -7.50 24.32 -6.62
N CYS A 16 -7.99 24.92 -7.70
CA CYS A 16 -9.29 25.58 -7.71
C CYS A 16 -10.44 24.58 -8.03
N GLY A 17 -10.15 23.29 -8.03
CA GLY A 17 -11.09 22.24 -8.37
C GLY A 17 -11.49 21.34 -7.19
N TYR A 18 -12.40 20.43 -7.48
CA TYR A 18 -12.77 19.38 -6.53
C TYR A 18 -11.63 18.36 -6.41
N SER A 19 -11.37 17.90 -5.18
CA SER A 19 -10.40 16.86 -4.86
C SER A 19 -11.07 15.80 -3.98
N LEU A 20 -10.86 14.55 -4.31
CA LEU A 20 -11.40 13.42 -3.54
C LEU A 20 -10.26 12.61 -2.92
N PRO A 21 -10.03 12.74 -1.61
CA PRO A 21 -8.99 12.00 -0.92
C PRO A 21 -9.45 10.58 -0.60
N GLU A 22 -9.48 9.72 -1.60
CA GLU A 22 -9.94 8.32 -1.45
C GLU A 22 -8.94 7.37 -2.09
N ILE A 23 -8.78 6.20 -1.48
CA ILE A 23 -8.15 5.05 -2.12
C ILE A 23 -9.23 4.27 -2.84
N VAL A 24 -9.12 4.21 -4.16
CA VAL A 24 -10.13 3.58 -5.02
C VAL A 24 -9.85 2.09 -5.19
N ASP A 25 -8.60 1.75 -5.46
CA ASP A 25 -8.19 0.39 -5.77
C ASP A 25 -6.94 0.00 -4.98
N ILE A 26 -6.88 -1.26 -4.61
CA ILE A 26 -5.72 -1.88 -3.98
C ILE A 26 -5.31 -3.08 -4.82
N TYR A 27 -4.03 -3.17 -5.12
CA TYR A 27 -3.45 -4.31 -5.83
C TYR A 27 -2.42 -4.98 -4.93
N LEU A 28 -2.62 -6.27 -4.67
CA LEU A 28 -1.71 -7.08 -3.85
C LEU A 28 -0.99 -8.09 -4.73
N ALA A 29 0.30 -8.25 -4.51
CA ALA A 29 1.07 -9.35 -5.05
C ALA A 29 1.76 -10.10 -3.92
N ASN A 30 1.95 -11.41 -4.09
CA ASN A 30 2.71 -12.19 -3.12
C ASN A 30 4.15 -11.69 -3.07
N PHE A 31 4.67 -11.49 -1.88
CA PHE A 31 6.01 -10.93 -1.70
C PHE A 31 7.09 -11.77 -2.39
N GLU A 32 6.94 -13.08 -2.39
CA GLU A 32 7.89 -14.00 -3.02
C GLU A 32 7.94 -13.87 -4.56
N ASP A 33 6.83 -13.46 -5.17
CA ASP A 33 6.70 -13.33 -6.62
C ASP A 33 7.19 -11.96 -7.13
N VAL A 34 7.41 -11.01 -6.21
CA VAL A 34 7.81 -9.65 -6.56
C VAL A 34 9.32 -9.56 -6.68
N THR A 35 9.80 -9.58 -7.91
CA THR A 35 11.21 -9.44 -8.26
C THR A 35 11.40 -8.33 -9.29
N GLY A 36 12.61 -7.74 -9.32
CA GLY A 36 12.96 -6.77 -10.35
C GLY A 36 12.34 -5.38 -10.19
N LEU A 37 11.78 -5.07 -9.04
CA LEU A 37 11.31 -3.72 -8.72
C LEU A 37 12.49 -2.85 -8.30
N THR A 38 12.96 -2.04 -9.21
CA THR A 38 14.07 -1.11 -8.98
C THR A 38 13.55 0.32 -8.81
N ILE A 39 14.13 1.03 -7.86
CA ILE A 39 13.91 2.46 -7.72
C ILE A 39 14.82 3.17 -8.72
N ASN A 40 14.23 4.05 -9.50
CA ASN A 40 14.94 4.92 -10.42
C ASN A 40 14.96 6.34 -9.86
N THR A 41 16.14 6.94 -9.90
CA THR A 41 16.31 8.35 -9.57
C THR A 41 16.15 9.17 -10.86
N GLY A 42 15.14 10.02 -10.92
CA GLY A 42 14.92 10.90 -12.07
C GLY A 42 15.97 12.00 -12.17
N GLU A 43 15.90 12.80 -13.24
CA GLU A 43 16.80 13.94 -13.47
C GLU A 43 16.75 14.97 -12.32
N THR A 44 15.66 15.05 -11.60
CA THR A 44 15.47 15.93 -10.44
C THR A 44 16.00 15.33 -9.13
N GLY A 45 16.54 14.11 -9.14
CA GLY A 45 16.96 13.41 -7.94
C GLY A 45 15.82 12.75 -7.15
N CYS A 46 14.58 12.84 -7.63
CA CYS A 46 13.42 12.22 -6.99
C CYS A 46 13.32 10.74 -7.34
N GLU A 47 13.08 9.90 -6.35
CA GLU A 47 13.00 8.46 -6.51
C GLU A 47 11.57 8.01 -6.82
N SER A 48 11.44 7.12 -7.80
CA SER A 48 10.16 6.48 -8.13
C SER A 48 10.40 5.13 -8.81
N ILE A 49 9.34 4.31 -8.85
CA ILE A 49 9.32 3.12 -9.68
C ILE A 49 8.71 3.51 -11.03
N THR A 50 9.51 3.50 -12.08
CA THR A 50 9.07 3.94 -13.41
C THR A 50 8.27 2.87 -14.15
N SER A 51 8.51 1.60 -13.87
CA SER A 51 7.76 0.49 -14.46
C SER A 51 7.71 -0.71 -13.53
N VAL A 52 6.60 -1.42 -13.58
CA VAL A 52 6.40 -2.68 -12.86
C VAL A 52 6.55 -3.82 -13.86
N PRO A 53 7.39 -4.84 -13.58
CA PRO A 53 7.54 -5.98 -14.47
C PRO A 53 6.21 -6.69 -14.75
N THR A 54 5.98 -7.09 -16.01
CA THR A 54 4.74 -7.73 -16.46
C THR A 54 4.58 -9.17 -15.98
N GLY A 55 5.64 -9.78 -15.48
CA GLY A 55 5.63 -11.17 -14.98
C GLY A 55 5.07 -11.34 -13.57
N ILE A 56 4.76 -10.24 -12.87
CA ILE A 56 4.20 -10.27 -11.53
C ILE A 56 2.69 -10.33 -11.61
N THR A 57 2.10 -11.30 -10.90
CA THR A 57 0.64 -11.41 -10.79
C THR A 57 0.13 -10.50 -9.69
N TRP A 58 -0.73 -9.56 -10.03
CA TRP A 58 -1.38 -8.65 -9.10
C TRP A 58 -2.85 -9.04 -8.94
N TYR A 59 -3.31 -9.04 -7.70
CA TYR A 59 -4.70 -9.30 -7.34
C TYR A 59 -5.38 -8.00 -6.97
N HIS A 60 -6.46 -7.69 -7.66
CA HIS A 60 -7.22 -6.47 -7.45
C HIS A 60 -8.21 -6.62 -6.30
N ILE A 61 -8.21 -5.66 -5.41
CA ILE A 61 -9.15 -5.56 -4.30
C ILE A 61 -9.88 -4.22 -4.42
N GLU A 62 -11.19 -4.28 -4.47
CA GLU A 62 -12.05 -3.11 -4.40
C GLU A 62 -12.50 -2.91 -2.96
N PRO A 63 -11.99 -1.90 -2.24
CA PRO A 63 -12.42 -1.63 -0.88
C PRO A 63 -13.84 -1.06 -0.86
N ALA A 64 -14.53 -1.23 0.25
CA ALA A 64 -15.77 -0.52 0.50
C ALA A 64 -15.51 1.00 0.50
N LYS A 65 -16.48 1.76 0.04
CA LYS A 65 -16.34 3.22 -0.07
C LYS A 65 -15.89 3.85 1.25
N ASN A 66 -14.88 4.70 1.18
CA ASN A 66 -14.29 5.42 2.31
C ASN A 66 -13.72 4.49 3.43
N SER A 67 -13.43 3.24 3.13
CA SER A 67 -12.91 2.29 4.12
C SER A 67 -11.41 2.08 4.06
N ALA A 68 -10.77 2.41 2.94
CA ALA A 68 -9.35 2.18 2.75
C ALA A 68 -8.52 3.39 3.21
N SER A 69 -7.45 3.10 3.92
CA SER A 69 -6.46 4.09 4.34
C SER A 69 -5.08 3.45 4.43
N PHE A 70 -4.05 4.25 4.30
CA PHE A 70 -2.69 3.82 4.59
C PHE A 70 -1.97 4.85 5.44
N THR A 71 -0.97 4.38 6.16
CA THR A 71 -0.02 5.23 6.88
C THR A 71 1.40 4.76 6.62
N ASP A 72 2.31 5.70 6.62
CA ASP A 72 3.75 5.48 6.54
C ASP A 72 4.39 6.37 7.61
N GLU A 73 4.63 5.79 8.78
CA GLU A 73 5.04 6.50 9.99
C GLU A 73 6.49 6.23 10.35
N LEU A 74 7.20 7.27 10.78
CA LEU A 74 8.52 7.14 11.38
C LEU A 74 8.39 6.65 12.83
N VAL A 75 9.11 5.59 13.15
CA VAL A 75 9.26 5.12 14.53
C VAL A 75 10.70 5.33 14.97
N VAL A 76 10.86 5.99 16.11
CA VAL A 76 12.16 6.23 16.76
C VAL A 76 12.17 5.50 18.09
N ASN A 77 13.15 4.63 18.28
CA ASN A 77 13.38 3.97 19.56
C ASN A 77 14.58 4.59 20.24
N ASP A 78 14.32 5.43 21.24
CA ASP A 78 15.37 6.15 21.97
C ASP A 78 16.26 5.24 22.81
N THR A 79 15.76 4.05 23.18
CA THR A 79 16.51 3.11 24.02
C THR A 79 17.67 2.47 23.28
N ASN A 80 17.48 2.12 22.00
CA ASN A 80 18.52 1.47 21.19
C ASN A 80 18.97 2.33 19.99
N GLY A 81 18.44 3.53 19.83
CA GLY A 81 18.78 4.45 18.75
C GLY A 81 18.29 4.05 17.36
N SER A 82 17.44 3.05 17.26
CA SER A 82 16.93 2.61 15.96
C SER A 82 15.86 3.55 15.41
N LYS A 83 15.88 3.72 14.09
CA LYS A 83 14.86 4.48 13.35
C LYS A 83 14.40 3.62 12.19
N TYR A 84 13.09 3.43 12.07
CA TYR A 84 12.47 2.69 10.99
C TYR A 84 11.10 3.27 10.66
N ARG A 85 10.51 2.80 9.59
CA ARG A 85 9.18 3.21 9.18
C ARG A 85 8.21 2.04 9.30
N THR A 86 6.98 2.35 9.66
CA THR A 86 5.89 1.38 9.69
C THR A 86 4.90 1.72 8.59
N HIS A 87 4.72 0.79 7.65
CA HIS A 87 3.67 0.85 6.66
C HIS A 87 2.44 0.12 7.18
N THR A 88 1.29 0.76 7.13
CA THR A 88 0.00 0.17 7.51
C THR A 88 -1.02 0.43 6.43
N LEU A 89 -1.66 -0.62 5.95
CA LEU A 89 -2.75 -0.55 4.98
C LEU A 89 -3.99 -1.16 5.61
N THR A 90 -5.06 -0.38 5.72
CA THR A 90 -6.34 -0.80 6.28
C THR A 90 -7.41 -0.72 5.22
N PHE A 91 -8.21 -1.75 5.07
CA PHE A 91 -9.37 -1.74 4.19
C PHE A 91 -10.46 -2.70 4.65
N ASN A 92 -11.68 -2.39 4.26
CA ASN A 92 -12.83 -3.25 4.43
C ASN A 92 -13.39 -3.64 3.06
N THR A 93 -13.86 -4.86 2.93
CA THR A 93 -14.61 -5.30 1.75
C THR A 93 -16.07 -5.48 2.12
N ILE A 94 -16.96 -5.26 1.16
CA ILE A 94 -18.38 -5.56 1.36
C ILE A 94 -18.58 -7.08 1.28
N GLY A 95 -19.31 -7.63 2.24
CA GLY A 95 -19.41 -9.06 2.43
C GLY A 95 -20.14 -9.81 1.35
N ASN A 96 -19.51 -10.87 0.91
CA ASN A 96 -20.11 -11.94 0.13
C ASN A 96 -19.57 -13.26 0.73
N TYR A 97 -20.37 -13.90 1.57
CA TYR A 97 -19.94 -15.06 2.37
C TYR A 97 -19.92 -16.32 1.51
N THR A 98 -18.98 -16.41 0.59
CA THR A 98 -18.76 -17.56 -0.27
C THR A 98 -17.54 -18.36 0.17
N ALA A 99 -17.40 -19.58 -0.36
CA ALA A 99 -16.21 -20.40 -0.14
C ALA A 99 -14.92 -19.69 -0.63
N CYS A 100 -15.02 -18.91 -1.70
CA CYS A 100 -13.89 -18.13 -2.21
C CYS A 100 -13.49 -16.99 -1.26
N MET A 101 -14.44 -16.36 -0.60
CA MET A 101 -14.15 -15.34 0.41
C MET A 101 -13.47 -15.95 1.64
N HIS A 102 -13.91 -17.12 2.08
CA HIS A 102 -13.27 -17.85 3.18
C HIS A 102 -11.80 -18.13 2.87
N LEU A 103 -11.52 -18.65 1.68
CA LEU A 103 -10.16 -18.91 1.24
C LEU A 103 -9.33 -17.63 1.16
N ALA A 104 -9.90 -16.55 0.61
CA ALA A 104 -9.22 -15.25 0.52
C ALA A 104 -8.88 -14.68 1.90
N LEU A 105 -9.79 -14.82 2.87
CA LEU A 105 -9.53 -14.40 4.26
C LEU A 105 -8.34 -15.15 4.87
N ASP A 106 -8.28 -16.47 4.69
CA ASP A 106 -7.17 -17.28 5.20
C ASP A 106 -5.85 -16.91 4.49
N GLN A 107 -5.86 -16.70 3.19
CA GLN A 107 -4.69 -16.30 2.42
C GLN A 107 -4.19 -14.90 2.83
N LEU A 108 -5.08 -13.94 3.03
CA LEU A 108 -4.73 -12.62 3.54
C LEU A 108 -4.21 -12.64 4.97
N SER A 109 -4.72 -13.54 5.79
CA SER A 109 -4.31 -13.67 7.19
C SER A 109 -2.92 -14.27 7.35
N LEU A 110 -2.52 -15.18 6.47
CA LEU A 110 -1.30 -15.97 6.60
C LEU A 110 -0.21 -15.57 5.60
N GLY A 111 -0.56 -14.83 4.57
CA GLY A 111 0.34 -14.44 3.50
C GLY A 111 1.19 -13.21 3.81
N LYS A 112 2.12 -12.95 2.91
CA LYS A 112 2.99 -11.77 2.90
C LYS A 112 2.90 -11.11 1.53
N PHE A 113 2.68 -9.80 1.50
CA PHE A 113 2.28 -9.10 0.29
C PHE A 113 3.07 -7.82 0.06
N VAL A 114 3.12 -7.42 -1.21
CA VAL A 114 3.45 -6.06 -1.62
C VAL A 114 2.17 -5.42 -2.14
N ALA A 115 1.89 -4.20 -1.72
CA ALA A 115 0.69 -3.49 -2.09
C ALA A 115 0.99 -2.30 -3.00
N ILE A 116 0.19 -2.13 -4.04
CA ILE A 116 0.08 -0.87 -4.80
C ILE A 116 -1.32 -0.31 -4.53
N ILE A 117 -1.38 0.92 -4.08
CA ILE A 117 -2.62 1.63 -3.86
C ILE A 117 -2.82 2.68 -4.94
N LYS A 118 -4.05 2.81 -5.39
CA LYS A 118 -4.47 3.85 -6.36
C LYS A 118 -5.39 4.84 -5.68
N THR A 119 -5.03 6.11 -5.77
CA THR A 119 -5.88 7.20 -5.28
C THR A 119 -6.94 7.58 -6.32
N ALA A 120 -8.00 8.25 -5.90
CA ALA A 120 -9.04 8.75 -6.79
C ALA A 120 -8.50 9.72 -7.86
N GLU A 121 -7.39 10.38 -7.58
CA GLU A 121 -6.71 11.28 -8.51
C GLU A 121 -5.81 10.57 -9.53
N GLY A 122 -5.67 9.24 -9.43
CA GLY A 122 -4.90 8.42 -10.35
C GLY A 122 -3.43 8.21 -9.98
N SER A 123 -3.01 8.63 -8.80
CA SER A 123 -1.66 8.38 -8.29
C SER A 123 -1.52 6.98 -7.72
N PHE A 124 -0.34 6.38 -7.90
CA PHE A 124 -0.02 5.06 -7.37
C PHE A 124 1.10 5.14 -6.34
N LEU A 125 0.96 4.41 -5.25
CA LEU A 125 1.97 4.26 -4.22
C LEU A 125 2.20 2.79 -3.90
N MET A 126 3.44 2.41 -3.65
CA MET A 126 3.81 1.05 -3.29
C MET A 126 4.19 0.99 -1.81
N LEU A 127 3.65 -0.01 -1.12
CA LEU A 127 3.93 -0.30 0.29
C LEU A 127 4.53 -1.70 0.43
N GLY A 128 5.44 -1.85 1.37
CA GLY A 128 5.96 -3.16 1.75
C GLY A 128 6.93 -3.79 0.75
N ARG A 129 7.55 -3.02 -0.13
CA ARG A 129 8.45 -3.53 -1.16
C ARG A 129 9.65 -4.32 -0.60
N LYS A 130 10.28 -3.84 0.47
CA LYS A 130 11.49 -4.46 1.04
C LYS A 130 11.21 -5.61 1.99
N THR A 131 10.18 -5.49 2.80
CA THR A 131 9.93 -6.42 3.91
C THR A 131 8.64 -7.21 3.78
N GLY A 132 7.71 -6.76 2.93
CA GLY A 132 6.39 -7.36 2.76
C GLY A 132 5.43 -7.03 3.88
N LEU A 133 4.17 -6.84 3.52
CA LEU A 133 3.07 -6.58 4.44
C LEU A 133 2.48 -7.90 4.96
N GLU A 134 2.28 -7.98 6.25
CA GLU A 134 1.63 -9.11 6.90
C GLU A 134 0.40 -8.65 7.68
N ALA A 135 -0.61 -9.51 7.79
CA ALA A 135 -1.82 -9.15 8.50
C ALA A 135 -1.57 -8.98 10.00
N SER A 136 -1.92 -7.82 10.52
CA SER A 136 -2.02 -7.58 11.96
C SER A 136 -3.46 -7.75 12.46
N THR A 137 -4.43 -7.59 11.59
CA THR A 137 -5.85 -7.84 11.86
C THR A 137 -6.49 -8.41 10.60
N ALA A 138 -7.21 -9.50 10.75
CA ALA A 138 -8.05 -10.08 9.73
C ALA A 138 -9.33 -10.59 10.38
N ALA A 139 -10.43 -9.92 10.14
CA ALA A 139 -11.72 -10.22 10.76
C ALA A 139 -12.80 -10.34 9.70
N LEU A 140 -13.70 -11.28 9.88
CA LEU A 140 -14.93 -11.38 9.11
C LEU A 140 -16.08 -10.90 9.99
N ASN A 141 -16.76 -9.84 9.57
CA ASN A 141 -17.84 -9.22 10.30
C ASN A 141 -19.17 -9.42 9.59
N GLY A 142 -20.23 -9.56 10.36
CA GLY A 142 -21.60 -9.60 9.87
C GLY A 142 -22.49 -8.80 10.77
N GLY A 143 -23.32 -7.97 10.19
CA GLY A 143 -24.25 -7.11 10.95
C GLY A 143 -24.71 -5.90 10.12
N THR A 144 -25.46 -5.01 10.74
CA THR A 144 -26.00 -3.83 10.09
C THR A 144 -24.94 -2.73 9.88
N ASP A 145 -23.99 -2.63 10.80
CA ASP A 145 -22.99 -1.54 10.79
C ASP A 145 -21.68 -1.96 10.14
N ASN A 146 -21.37 -3.27 10.11
CA ASN A 146 -20.15 -3.78 9.54
C ASN A 146 -20.40 -5.17 8.93
N ASN A 147 -20.15 -5.29 7.63
CA ASN A 147 -20.44 -6.50 6.87
C ASN A 147 -19.32 -6.76 5.87
N GLY A 148 -18.55 -7.83 6.06
CA GLY A 148 -17.44 -8.20 5.21
C GLY A 148 -16.13 -8.39 5.95
N MET A 149 -15.03 -8.42 5.21
CA MET A 149 -13.69 -8.56 5.77
C MET A 149 -13.14 -7.19 6.18
N GLN A 150 -12.56 -7.14 7.36
CA GLN A 150 -11.74 -6.03 7.82
C GLN A 150 -10.28 -6.50 7.90
N ILE A 151 -9.42 -5.91 7.10
CA ILE A 151 -8.03 -6.32 6.98
C ILE A 151 -7.13 -5.13 7.31
N VAL A 152 -6.14 -5.40 8.14
CA VAL A 152 -5.03 -4.47 8.41
C VAL A 152 -3.74 -5.21 8.10
N LEU A 153 -3.00 -4.73 7.10
CA LEU A 153 -1.69 -5.23 6.73
C LEU A 153 -0.64 -4.23 7.20
N ALA A 154 0.40 -4.72 7.84
CA ALA A 154 1.46 -3.87 8.39
C ALA A 154 2.84 -4.46 8.17
N ALA A 155 3.83 -3.59 8.07
CA ALA A 155 5.24 -3.96 8.01
C ALA A 155 6.13 -2.87 8.60
N ASN A 156 7.18 -3.30 9.26
CA ASN A 156 8.29 -2.42 9.61
C ASN A 156 9.34 -2.46 8.49
N THR A 157 9.76 -1.32 8.02
CA THR A 157 10.67 -1.23 6.88
C THR A 157 11.65 -0.06 7.05
N THR A 158 12.68 -0.06 6.24
CA THR A 158 13.66 1.03 6.19
C THR A 158 13.46 1.96 4.98
N GLU A 159 12.32 1.86 4.35
CA GLU A 159 11.97 2.62 3.15
C GLU A 159 10.61 3.28 3.32
N SER A 160 10.47 4.53 2.88
CA SER A 160 9.17 5.19 2.78
C SER A 160 8.34 4.62 1.61
N ALA A 161 7.05 4.88 1.60
CA ALA A 161 6.17 4.51 0.50
C ALA A 161 6.69 5.08 -0.82
N VAL A 162 6.82 4.24 -1.85
CA VAL A 162 7.46 4.62 -3.12
C VAL A 162 6.39 4.96 -4.15
N PRO A 163 6.45 6.14 -4.79
CA PRO A 163 5.58 6.45 -5.91
C PRO A 163 5.84 5.51 -7.09
N VAL A 164 4.78 5.10 -7.77
CA VAL A 164 4.82 4.32 -9.01
C VAL A 164 4.32 5.19 -10.15
N ALA A 165 5.17 5.43 -11.15
CA ALA A 165 4.85 6.35 -12.23
C ALA A 165 3.87 5.76 -13.24
N ASP A 166 4.00 4.47 -13.56
CA ASP A 166 3.11 3.78 -14.50
C ASP A 166 2.83 2.36 -13.99
N PHE A 167 1.58 2.12 -13.67
CA PHE A 167 1.10 0.79 -13.28
C PHE A 167 -0.11 0.42 -14.12
N LYS A 168 -0.02 -0.71 -14.83
CA LYS A 168 -1.12 -1.27 -15.62
C LYS A 168 -1.51 -2.62 -15.02
N PHE A 169 -2.74 -2.69 -14.57
CA PHE A 169 -3.33 -3.95 -14.15
C PHE A 169 -3.84 -4.72 -15.37
N ASN A 170 -3.28 -5.89 -15.58
CA ASN A 170 -3.77 -6.85 -16.56
C ASN A 170 -4.48 -7.96 -15.79
N ALA A 171 -5.78 -7.96 -15.92
CA ALA A 171 -6.63 -8.97 -15.28
C ALA A 171 -6.45 -10.34 -15.99
#